data_9dc630386e383be028f44a75437ed67d
#
_entry.id   9dc630386e383be028f44a75437ed67d
#
_cell.length_a   1.000
_cell.length_b   1.000
_cell.length_c   1.000
_cell.angle_alpha   90.00
_cell.angle_beta   90.00
_cell.angle_gamma   90.00
#
_symmetry.space_group_name_H-M   'P 1'
#
loop_
_entity.id
_entity.type
_entity.pdbx_description
1 polymer ?
#
loop_
_entity_poly.entity_id
_entity_poly.type
_entity_poly.pdbx_seq_one_letter_code
_entity_poly.pdbx_strand_id
1 'polypeptide(L)'
;MTILWNLSQSNHIVTRVILVTLVILVTLVAMKTLEICAGSVESAIAARDGGAKRIELCAALEVGGVTPSAGVIAEARKVEGLTLNVIIRPRGGDFLYNGYEVACMEQDIRTCKQLGVDGVVIGALTAEGDIDATACKRLVAAADGMSITFHRAFDMCRDPRKALEELIALGCDRVLTSGQAATAQAGIPLLKELVEQAAGRIVIMPGCGVSSANAATILQATGATEIHASARKSVGSGMQFRHSGVSMGNPDSDEFARKETDVNEVRAIVDSIL
;
A
#
# COMPACT_ATOMS: atom_id res chain seq x y z
N MET A 1 -42.82 24.46 40.16
CA MET A 1 -42.23 23.12 40.02
C MET A 1 -41.94 22.72 38.56
N THR A 2 -42.71 23.11 37.59
CA THR A 2 -42.59 22.70 36.15
C THR A 2 -41.35 23.27 35.42
N ILE A 3 -40.87 24.47 35.81
CA ILE A 3 -39.72 25.12 35.14
C ILE A 3 -38.38 24.44 35.48
N LEU A 4 -38.19 23.99 36.74
CA LEU A 4 -36.98 23.29 37.14
C LEU A 4 -36.85 21.89 36.57
N TRP A 5 -37.99 21.21 36.27
CA TRP A 5 -37.98 19.92 35.65
C TRP A 5 -37.58 19.98 34.15
N ASN A 6 -38.04 21.04 33.43
CA ASN A 6 -37.62 21.26 32.03
C ASN A 6 -36.15 21.62 31.87
N LEU A 7 -35.53 22.34 32.81
CA LEU A 7 -34.09 22.66 32.77
C LEU A 7 -33.20 21.43 33.01
N SER A 8 -33.68 20.50 33.86
CA SER A 8 -32.95 19.22 34.08
C SER A 8 -32.97 18.32 32.82
N GLN A 9 -34.10 18.19 32.15
CA GLN A 9 -34.25 17.42 30.91
C GLN A 9 -33.42 18.02 29.76
N SER A 10 -33.39 19.36 29.62
CA SER A 10 -32.62 20.06 28.62
C SER A 10 -31.10 19.84 28.79
N ASN A 11 -30.59 19.87 30.03
CA ASN A 11 -29.20 19.59 30.35
C ASN A 11 -28.79 18.13 30.02
N HIS A 12 -29.69 17.16 30.26
CA HIS A 12 -29.42 15.77 29.92
C HIS A 12 -29.35 15.53 28.40
N ILE A 13 -30.17 16.22 27.60
CA ILE A 13 -30.11 16.13 26.13
C ILE A 13 -28.83 16.77 25.60
N VAL A 14 -28.46 17.95 26.07
CA VAL A 14 -27.23 18.65 25.69
C VAL A 14 -25.99 17.80 26.03
N THR A 15 -25.94 17.23 27.23
CA THR A 15 -24.84 16.37 27.66
C THR A 15 -24.75 15.10 26.80
N ARG A 16 -25.87 14.48 26.45
CA ARG A 16 -25.89 13.31 25.54
C ARG A 16 -25.44 13.66 24.13
N VAL A 17 -25.87 14.79 23.58
CA VAL A 17 -25.44 15.26 22.26
C VAL A 17 -23.95 15.55 22.26
N ILE A 18 -23.42 16.24 23.28
CA ILE A 18 -21.98 16.49 23.40
C ILE A 18 -21.20 15.17 23.52
N LEU A 19 -21.68 14.21 24.33
CA LEU A 19 -21.02 12.92 24.50
C LEU A 19 -21.04 12.09 23.22
N VAL A 20 -22.17 12.05 22.51
CA VAL A 20 -22.28 11.37 21.20
C VAL A 20 -21.42 12.05 20.15
N THR A 21 -21.38 13.40 20.12
CA THR A 21 -20.52 14.15 19.21
C THR A 21 -19.05 13.92 19.54
N LEU A 22 -18.68 13.88 20.83
CA LEU A 22 -17.31 13.57 21.29
C LEU A 22 -16.92 12.13 20.95
N VAL A 23 -17.83 11.17 21.14
CA VAL A 23 -17.62 9.76 20.75
C VAL A 23 -17.51 9.63 19.23
N ILE A 24 -18.34 10.33 18.45
CA ILE A 24 -18.22 10.38 16.98
C ILE A 24 -16.92 11.08 16.56
N LEU A 25 -16.51 12.16 17.20
CA LEU A 25 -15.23 12.82 16.95
C LEU A 25 -14.02 11.96 17.35
N VAL A 26 -14.12 11.20 18.44
CA VAL A 26 -13.07 10.25 18.87
C VAL A 26 -13.03 9.01 17.99
N THR A 27 -14.18 8.54 17.45
CA THR A 27 -14.23 7.47 16.44
C THR A 27 -13.86 7.95 15.04
N LEU A 28 -13.92 9.25 14.76
CA LEU A 28 -13.39 9.90 13.55
C LEU A 28 -11.88 10.24 13.65
N VAL A 29 -11.18 9.85 14.71
CA VAL A 29 -9.72 9.67 14.64
C VAL A 29 -9.51 8.61 13.57
N ALA A 30 -9.09 9.03 12.38
CA ALA A 30 -8.96 8.20 11.21
C ALA A 30 -8.19 6.93 11.59
N MET A 31 -8.87 5.78 11.58
CA MET A 31 -8.25 4.49 11.89
C MET A 31 -7.06 4.34 10.95
N LYS A 32 -5.87 4.20 11.53
CA LYS A 32 -4.66 4.01 10.72
C LYS A 32 -4.76 2.68 10.00
N THR A 33 -4.40 2.66 8.71
CA THR A 33 -4.45 1.46 7.89
C THR A 33 -3.04 0.98 7.58
N LEU A 34 -2.75 -0.27 7.94
CA LEU A 34 -1.54 -0.97 7.50
C LEU A 34 -1.83 -1.76 6.23
N GLU A 35 -1.05 -1.50 5.19
CA GLU A 35 -0.94 -2.35 4.01
C GLU A 35 0.34 -3.16 4.05
N ILE A 36 0.25 -4.48 3.80
CA ILE A 36 1.41 -5.37 3.76
C ILE A 36 1.72 -5.77 2.32
N CYS A 37 3.00 -5.58 1.93
CA CYS A 37 3.55 -6.11 0.69
C CYS A 37 3.75 -7.62 0.83
N ALA A 38 2.88 -8.41 0.22
CA ALA A 38 2.86 -9.88 0.28
C ALA A 38 3.44 -10.50 -1.00
N GLY A 39 4.41 -11.41 -0.85
CA GLY A 39 5.05 -12.09 -1.98
C GLY A 39 4.46 -13.47 -2.30
N SER A 40 3.48 -13.93 -1.52
CA SER A 40 2.88 -15.26 -1.64
C SER A 40 1.50 -15.30 -0.97
N VAL A 41 0.77 -16.39 -1.17
CA VAL A 41 -0.50 -16.64 -0.49
C VAL A 41 -0.27 -16.83 1.01
N GLU A 42 0.80 -17.50 1.41
CA GLU A 42 1.21 -17.67 2.81
C GLU A 42 1.48 -16.31 3.47
N SER A 43 2.14 -15.40 2.75
CA SER A 43 2.35 -14.02 3.21
C SER A 43 1.03 -13.24 3.37
N ALA A 44 0.06 -13.45 2.48
CA ALA A 44 -1.28 -12.86 2.61
C ALA A 44 -2.01 -13.38 3.87
N ILE A 45 -1.93 -14.69 4.14
CA ILE A 45 -2.49 -15.30 5.35
C ILE A 45 -1.82 -14.73 6.60
N ALA A 46 -0.48 -14.65 6.61
CA ALA A 46 0.28 -14.09 7.73
C ALA A 46 -0.06 -12.60 7.98
N ALA A 47 -0.26 -11.82 6.92
CA ALA A 47 -0.69 -10.42 7.03
C ALA A 47 -2.07 -10.30 7.71
N ARG A 48 -3.06 -11.10 7.27
CA ARG A 48 -4.39 -11.18 7.90
C ARG A 48 -4.31 -11.56 9.37
N ASP A 49 -3.58 -12.63 9.67
CA ASP A 49 -3.47 -13.18 11.04
C ASP A 49 -2.71 -12.24 11.98
N GLY A 50 -1.87 -11.37 11.44
CA GLY A 50 -1.22 -10.27 12.13
C GLY A 50 -2.12 -9.05 12.34
N GLY A 51 -3.30 -9.00 11.70
CA GLY A 51 -4.29 -7.92 11.88
C GLY A 51 -4.28 -6.86 10.76
N ALA A 52 -3.44 -6.99 9.72
CA ALA A 52 -3.52 -6.12 8.55
C ALA A 52 -4.88 -6.28 7.85
N LYS A 53 -5.39 -5.19 7.27
CA LYS A 53 -6.68 -5.18 6.56
C LYS A 53 -6.51 -5.12 5.05
N ARG A 54 -5.32 -4.81 4.57
CA ARG A 54 -5.01 -4.70 3.15
C ARG A 54 -3.65 -5.27 2.85
N ILE A 55 -3.52 -5.87 1.67
CA ILE A 55 -2.24 -6.32 1.11
C ILE A 55 -2.04 -5.74 -0.29
N GLU A 56 -0.77 -5.55 -0.64
CA GLU A 56 -0.29 -5.45 -2.01
C GLU A 56 0.35 -6.78 -2.39
N LEU A 57 -0.29 -7.54 -3.29
CA LEU A 57 0.24 -8.81 -3.76
C LEU A 57 1.24 -8.59 -4.88
N CYS A 58 2.44 -9.13 -4.71
CA CYS A 58 3.57 -8.98 -5.63
C CYS A 58 4.19 -10.34 -5.95
N ALA A 59 4.92 -10.42 -7.05
CA ALA A 59 5.92 -11.47 -7.30
C ALA A 59 7.30 -10.83 -7.39
N ALA A 60 8.36 -11.62 -7.33
CA ALA A 60 9.76 -11.19 -7.54
C ALA A 60 10.13 -9.91 -6.76
N LEU A 61 9.94 -9.95 -5.44
CA LEU A 61 10.17 -8.79 -4.56
C LEU A 61 11.65 -8.36 -4.51
N GLU A 62 12.58 -9.21 -4.93
CA GLU A 62 14.01 -8.94 -5.06
C GLU A 62 14.32 -7.92 -6.16
N VAL A 63 13.42 -7.77 -7.16
CA VAL A 63 13.52 -6.74 -8.20
C VAL A 63 12.54 -5.57 -7.98
N GLY A 64 11.97 -5.49 -6.78
CA GLY A 64 11.04 -4.43 -6.38
C GLY A 64 9.56 -4.75 -6.62
N GLY A 65 9.22 -6.01 -6.92
CA GLY A 65 7.87 -6.47 -7.21
C GLY A 65 7.49 -6.36 -8.69
N VAL A 66 6.88 -7.41 -9.22
CA VAL A 66 6.25 -7.46 -10.55
C VAL A 66 4.86 -8.07 -10.42
N THR A 67 4.05 -8.01 -11.48
CA THR A 67 2.71 -8.62 -11.52
C THR A 67 2.79 -10.11 -11.20
N PRO A 68 2.06 -10.61 -10.18
CA PRO A 68 1.97 -12.04 -9.91
C PRO A 68 1.14 -12.77 -10.98
N SER A 69 1.33 -14.10 -11.09
CA SER A 69 0.53 -14.89 -12.00
C SER A 69 -0.96 -14.89 -11.62
N ALA A 70 -1.85 -15.05 -12.59
CA ALA A 70 -3.29 -15.16 -12.36
C ALA A 70 -3.65 -16.26 -11.33
N GLY A 71 -2.89 -17.38 -11.30
CA GLY A 71 -3.07 -18.45 -10.32
C GLY A 71 -2.79 -17.99 -8.89
N VAL A 72 -1.70 -17.24 -8.67
CA VAL A 72 -1.38 -16.68 -7.34
C VAL A 72 -2.44 -15.66 -6.90
N ILE A 73 -2.91 -14.81 -7.82
CA ILE A 73 -3.96 -13.83 -7.54
C ILE A 73 -5.26 -14.55 -7.15
N ALA A 74 -5.67 -15.56 -7.91
CA ALA A 74 -6.88 -16.34 -7.63
C ALA A 74 -6.85 -17.05 -6.28
N GLU A 75 -5.70 -17.60 -5.87
CA GLU A 75 -5.54 -18.25 -4.57
C GLU A 75 -5.50 -17.20 -3.44
N ALA A 76 -4.80 -16.07 -3.63
CA ALA A 76 -4.76 -14.99 -2.64
C ALA A 76 -6.15 -14.37 -2.42
N ARG A 77 -7.01 -14.28 -3.46
CA ARG A 77 -8.39 -13.76 -3.34
C ARG A 77 -9.25 -14.59 -2.38
N LYS A 78 -8.95 -15.87 -2.19
CA LYS A 78 -9.69 -16.75 -1.26
C LYS A 78 -9.38 -16.46 0.21
N VAL A 79 -8.36 -15.64 0.50
CA VAL A 79 -8.04 -15.23 1.87
C VAL A 79 -9.04 -14.16 2.31
N GLU A 80 -10.04 -14.58 3.05
CA GLU A 80 -11.11 -13.70 3.54
C GLU A 80 -10.60 -12.65 4.55
N GLY A 81 -11.27 -11.49 4.62
CA GLY A 81 -10.98 -10.43 5.59
C GLY A 81 -9.85 -9.47 5.17
N LEU A 82 -9.37 -9.58 3.91
CA LEU A 82 -8.37 -8.68 3.33
C LEU A 82 -8.93 -7.94 2.12
N THR A 83 -8.61 -6.65 2.03
CA THR A 83 -8.60 -5.91 0.77
C THR A 83 -7.37 -6.32 -0.02
N LEU A 84 -7.56 -6.79 -1.25
CA LEU A 84 -6.50 -7.28 -2.13
C LEU A 84 -6.18 -6.25 -3.20
N ASN A 85 -5.02 -5.62 -3.11
CA ASN A 85 -4.41 -4.85 -4.19
C ASN A 85 -3.35 -5.71 -4.89
N VAL A 86 -3.18 -5.54 -6.20
CA VAL A 86 -2.20 -6.27 -7.00
C VAL A 86 -1.30 -5.30 -7.73
N ILE A 87 0.03 -5.50 -7.62
CA ILE A 87 0.98 -4.70 -8.40
C ILE A 87 0.86 -5.05 -9.88
N ILE A 88 0.81 -4.02 -10.71
CA ILE A 88 0.80 -4.13 -12.18
C ILE A 88 2.10 -3.53 -12.69
N ARG A 89 3.10 -4.38 -12.81
CA ARG A 89 4.45 -4.02 -13.24
C ARG A 89 5.04 -5.17 -14.06
N PRO A 90 5.25 -4.97 -15.37
CA PRO A 90 5.59 -6.08 -16.29
C PRO A 90 7.03 -6.59 -16.09
N ARG A 91 7.92 -5.80 -15.53
CA ARG A 91 9.34 -6.12 -15.29
C ARG A 91 9.95 -5.32 -14.15
N GLY A 92 11.10 -5.77 -13.66
CA GLY A 92 11.98 -4.96 -12.84
C GLY A 92 12.64 -3.80 -13.60
N GLY A 93 13.52 -3.04 -12.95
CA GLY A 93 14.21 -1.88 -13.50
C GLY A 93 13.37 -0.59 -13.41
N ASP A 94 13.51 0.28 -14.40
CA ASP A 94 12.85 1.58 -14.47
C ASP A 94 11.34 1.51 -14.71
N PHE A 95 10.71 2.67 -14.91
CA PHE A 95 9.27 2.81 -15.11
C PHE A 95 8.93 3.48 -16.44
N LEU A 96 9.88 3.50 -17.38
CA LEU A 96 9.67 3.94 -18.76
C LEU A 96 9.24 2.73 -19.60
N TYR A 97 7.96 2.66 -19.95
CA TYR A 97 7.38 1.50 -20.64
C TYR A 97 7.11 1.77 -22.12
N ASN A 98 7.36 0.78 -22.94
CA ASN A 98 6.96 0.79 -24.34
C ASN A 98 5.48 0.37 -24.52
N GLY A 99 4.98 0.46 -25.76
CA GLY A 99 3.58 0.18 -26.05
C GLY A 99 3.15 -1.26 -25.75
N TYR A 100 4.04 -2.26 -25.89
CA TYR A 100 3.75 -3.64 -25.56
C TYR A 100 3.66 -3.86 -24.06
N GLU A 101 4.55 -3.24 -23.27
CA GLU A 101 4.53 -3.31 -21.81
C GLU A 101 3.24 -2.69 -21.26
N VAL A 102 2.83 -1.52 -21.76
CA VAL A 102 1.56 -0.91 -21.36
C VAL A 102 0.36 -1.78 -21.76
N ALA A 103 0.39 -2.42 -22.93
CA ALA A 103 -0.68 -3.35 -23.35
C ALA A 103 -0.76 -4.58 -22.43
N CYS A 104 0.39 -5.13 -21.99
CA CYS A 104 0.42 -6.21 -21.00
C CYS A 104 -0.18 -5.74 -19.67
N MET A 105 0.20 -4.55 -19.18
CA MET A 105 -0.33 -3.99 -17.94
C MET A 105 -1.86 -3.82 -18.00
N GLU A 106 -2.42 -3.33 -19.12
CA GLU A 106 -3.87 -3.24 -19.30
C GLU A 106 -4.55 -4.62 -19.23
N GLN A 107 -3.94 -5.64 -19.84
CA GLN A 107 -4.49 -7.00 -19.82
C GLN A 107 -4.43 -7.60 -18.41
N ASP A 108 -3.34 -7.37 -17.68
CA ASP A 108 -3.19 -7.80 -16.29
C ASP A 108 -4.26 -7.14 -15.39
N ILE A 109 -4.53 -5.85 -15.58
CA ILE A 109 -5.59 -5.12 -14.86
C ILE A 109 -6.96 -5.75 -15.14
N ARG A 110 -7.29 -6.04 -16.41
CA ARG A 110 -8.56 -6.70 -16.75
C ARG A 110 -8.67 -8.09 -16.12
N THR A 111 -7.57 -8.83 -16.08
CA THR A 111 -7.51 -10.14 -15.42
C THR A 111 -7.73 -10.01 -13.92
N CYS A 112 -7.10 -9.02 -13.25
CA CYS A 112 -7.34 -8.72 -11.84
C CYS A 112 -8.82 -8.44 -11.56
N LYS A 113 -9.46 -7.61 -12.41
CA LYS A 113 -10.89 -7.32 -12.29
C LYS A 113 -11.76 -8.57 -12.41
N GLN A 114 -11.48 -9.46 -13.37
CA GLN A 114 -12.21 -10.72 -13.54
C GLN A 114 -12.05 -11.66 -12.33
N LEU A 115 -10.90 -11.60 -11.66
CA LEU A 115 -10.60 -12.37 -10.45
C LEU A 115 -11.15 -11.74 -9.16
N GLY A 116 -11.84 -10.59 -9.25
CA GLY A 116 -12.43 -9.91 -8.09
C GLY A 116 -11.42 -9.22 -7.17
N VAL A 117 -10.33 -8.71 -7.73
CA VAL A 117 -9.34 -7.90 -7.02
C VAL A 117 -9.95 -6.53 -6.67
N ASP A 118 -9.65 -6.01 -5.48
CA ASP A 118 -10.25 -4.76 -4.99
C ASP A 118 -9.52 -3.51 -5.54
N GLY A 119 -8.23 -3.62 -5.84
CA GLY A 119 -7.44 -2.52 -6.36
C GLY A 119 -6.19 -2.95 -7.10
N VAL A 120 -5.63 -2.03 -7.87
CA VAL A 120 -4.39 -2.21 -8.61
C VAL A 120 -3.36 -1.15 -8.25
N VAL A 121 -2.08 -1.55 -8.29
CA VAL A 121 -0.96 -0.67 -7.97
C VAL A 121 -0.14 -0.47 -9.24
N ILE A 122 -0.15 0.74 -9.77
CA ILE A 122 0.40 1.09 -11.08
C ILE A 122 1.46 2.18 -10.96
N GLY A 123 2.20 2.43 -12.04
CA GLY A 123 3.07 3.61 -12.16
C GLY A 123 3.86 3.55 -13.46
N ALA A 124 3.89 4.66 -14.17
CA ALA A 124 4.68 4.84 -15.38
C ALA A 124 5.25 6.27 -15.45
N LEU A 125 6.48 6.39 -15.91
CA LEU A 125 7.19 7.66 -16.06
C LEU A 125 7.64 7.85 -17.50
N THR A 126 7.80 9.12 -17.90
CA THR A 126 8.46 9.50 -19.16
C THR A 126 9.98 9.40 -19.02
N ALA A 127 10.71 9.48 -20.12
CA ALA A 127 12.17 9.54 -20.11
C ALA A 127 12.73 10.74 -19.31
N GLU A 128 11.96 11.80 -19.19
CA GLU A 128 12.32 13.02 -18.44
C GLU A 128 11.98 12.90 -16.94
N GLY A 129 11.36 11.79 -16.51
CA GLY A 129 10.97 11.57 -15.12
C GLY A 129 9.66 12.26 -14.73
N ASP A 130 8.82 12.68 -15.66
CA ASP A 130 7.45 13.12 -15.40
C ASP A 130 6.50 11.91 -15.36
N ILE A 131 5.30 12.09 -14.81
CA ILE A 131 4.24 11.07 -14.91
C ILE A 131 3.89 10.85 -16.39
N ASP A 132 3.94 9.60 -16.86
CA ASP A 132 3.41 9.28 -18.19
C ASP A 132 1.87 9.29 -18.15
N ALA A 133 1.31 10.49 -18.30
CA ALA A 133 -0.13 10.70 -18.25
C ALA A 133 -0.87 9.90 -19.35
N THR A 134 -0.23 9.59 -20.47
CA THR A 134 -0.84 8.82 -21.57
C THR A 134 -0.98 7.36 -21.17
N ALA A 135 0.10 6.74 -20.69
CA ALA A 135 0.07 5.37 -20.19
C ALA A 135 -0.87 5.27 -18.96
N CYS A 136 -0.72 6.17 -17.99
CA CYS A 136 -1.53 6.14 -16.77
C CYS A 136 -3.03 6.27 -17.04
N LYS A 137 -3.48 7.12 -17.96
CA LYS A 137 -4.90 7.21 -18.35
C LYS A 137 -5.44 5.89 -18.89
N ARG A 138 -4.65 5.17 -19.70
CA ARG A 138 -5.04 3.85 -20.22
C ARG A 138 -5.19 2.83 -19.09
N LEU A 139 -4.24 2.81 -18.14
CA LEU A 139 -4.26 1.90 -17.00
C LEU A 139 -5.44 2.20 -16.06
N VAL A 140 -5.69 3.47 -15.76
CA VAL A 140 -6.84 3.93 -14.96
C VAL A 140 -8.16 3.53 -15.63
N ALA A 141 -8.27 3.74 -16.95
CA ALA A 141 -9.46 3.33 -17.70
C ALA A 141 -9.67 1.79 -17.67
N ALA A 142 -8.59 1.01 -17.73
CA ALA A 142 -8.67 -0.45 -17.63
C ALA A 142 -9.10 -0.93 -16.23
N ALA A 143 -8.77 -0.19 -15.17
CA ALA A 143 -9.15 -0.50 -13.79
C ALA A 143 -10.66 -0.38 -13.55
N ASP A 144 -11.36 0.51 -14.26
CA ASP A 144 -12.82 0.59 -14.34
C ASP A 144 -13.52 0.40 -12.97
N GLY A 145 -13.22 1.29 -12.02
CA GLY A 145 -13.81 1.34 -10.68
C GLY A 145 -13.08 0.56 -9.59
N MET A 146 -12.00 -0.19 -9.90
CA MET A 146 -11.08 -0.69 -8.87
C MET A 146 -10.29 0.46 -8.24
N SER A 147 -9.88 0.31 -6.97
CA SER A 147 -8.99 1.28 -6.33
C SER A 147 -7.62 1.35 -7.02
N ILE A 148 -7.07 2.54 -7.14
CA ILE A 148 -5.81 2.78 -7.83
C ILE A 148 -4.78 3.39 -6.89
N THR A 149 -3.68 2.68 -6.67
CA THR A 149 -2.50 3.18 -5.99
C THR A 149 -1.40 3.46 -7.03
N PHE A 150 -0.77 4.63 -6.97
CA PHE A 150 0.45 4.89 -7.71
C PHE A 150 1.64 4.48 -6.84
N HIS A 151 2.45 3.53 -7.33
CA HIS A 151 3.55 2.95 -6.57
C HIS A 151 4.80 3.85 -6.52
N ARG A 152 5.91 3.30 -6.00
CA ARG A 152 7.19 3.99 -5.81
C ARG A 152 7.90 4.51 -7.08
N ALA A 153 7.30 4.37 -8.28
CA ALA A 153 7.70 5.19 -9.43
C ALA A 153 7.63 6.69 -9.09
N PHE A 154 6.74 7.08 -8.16
CA PHE A 154 6.66 8.44 -7.62
C PHE A 154 8.00 8.89 -6.99
N ASP A 155 8.72 7.99 -6.34
CA ASP A 155 10.02 8.33 -5.74
C ASP A 155 11.11 8.63 -6.79
N MET A 156 10.88 8.24 -8.03
CA MET A 156 11.79 8.48 -9.17
C MET A 156 11.34 9.64 -10.06
N CYS A 157 10.22 10.30 -9.76
CA CYS A 157 9.78 11.44 -10.55
C CYS A 157 10.63 12.69 -10.28
N ARG A 158 10.71 13.54 -11.29
CA ARG A 158 11.53 14.76 -11.25
C ARG A 158 10.99 15.82 -10.29
N ASP A 159 9.67 16.00 -10.26
CA ASP A 159 8.97 16.99 -9.45
C ASP A 159 7.80 16.33 -8.72
N PRO A 160 7.93 15.97 -7.44
CA PRO A 160 6.90 15.26 -6.70
C PRO A 160 5.65 16.11 -6.44
N ARG A 161 5.78 17.44 -6.36
CA ARG A 161 4.63 18.32 -6.12
C ARG A 161 3.74 18.42 -7.35
N LYS A 162 4.35 18.55 -8.54
CA LYS A 162 3.66 18.51 -9.82
C LYS A 162 3.04 17.13 -10.06
N ALA A 163 3.82 16.07 -9.85
CA ALA A 163 3.37 14.70 -10.01
C ALA A 163 2.13 14.39 -9.13
N LEU A 164 2.08 14.89 -7.90
CA LEU A 164 0.94 14.71 -7.02
C LEU A 164 -0.35 15.29 -7.62
N GLU A 165 -0.31 16.51 -8.16
CA GLU A 165 -1.49 17.13 -8.80
C GLU A 165 -1.92 16.35 -10.06
N GLU A 166 -0.96 15.87 -10.85
CA GLU A 166 -1.25 15.03 -12.01
C GLU A 166 -1.95 13.72 -11.62
N LEU A 167 -1.51 13.06 -10.54
CA LEU A 167 -2.13 11.83 -10.05
C LEU A 167 -3.52 12.06 -9.47
N ILE A 168 -3.75 13.19 -8.79
CA ILE A 168 -5.09 13.62 -8.37
C ILE A 168 -6.00 13.82 -9.59
N ALA A 169 -5.52 14.52 -10.61
CA ALA A 169 -6.28 14.75 -11.83
C ALA A 169 -6.56 13.46 -12.64
N LEU A 170 -5.69 12.45 -12.51
CA LEU A 170 -5.87 11.12 -13.10
C LEU A 170 -6.88 10.25 -12.34
N GLY A 171 -7.26 10.64 -11.11
CA GLY A 171 -8.19 9.90 -10.29
C GLY A 171 -7.55 8.73 -9.52
N CYS A 172 -6.27 8.81 -9.19
CA CYS A 172 -5.63 7.87 -8.29
C CYS A 172 -6.14 8.09 -6.85
N ASP A 173 -6.38 7.00 -6.12
CA ASP A 173 -6.84 7.06 -4.72
C ASP A 173 -5.67 7.24 -3.75
N ARG A 174 -4.48 6.77 -4.13
CA ARG A 174 -3.33 6.65 -3.22
C ARG A 174 -1.99 6.80 -3.94
N VAL A 175 -1.00 7.33 -3.23
CA VAL A 175 0.41 7.32 -3.62
C VAL A 175 1.23 6.60 -2.56
N LEU A 176 1.92 5.53 -2.95
CA LEU A 176 2.92 4.86 -2.13
C LEU A 176 4.29 5.50 -2.40
N THR A 177 4.90 6.07 -1.37
CA THR A 177 6.17 6.81 -1.52
C THR A 177 7.03 6.75 -0.26
N SER A 178 8.33 6.83 -0.43
CA SER A 178 9.30 7.06 0.66
C SER A 178 9.64 8.55 0.85
N GLY A 179 8.94 9.46 0.15
CA GLY A 179 9.31 10.88 0.13
C GLY A 179 10.61 11.12 -0.63
N GLN A 180 10.83 10.40 -1.72
CA GLN A 180 12.06 10.44 -2.55
C GLN A 180 13.36 10.22 -1.77
N ALA A 181 13.28 9.52 -0.63
CA ALA A 181 14.41 9.20 0.22
C ALA A 181 14.68 7.69 0.26
N ALA A 182 15.81 7.28 0.81
CA ALA A 182 16.18 5.87 0.95
C ALA A 182 15.18 5.08 1.80
N THR A 183 14.55 5.74 2.79
CA THR A 183 13.49 5.17 3.64
C THR A 183 12.39 6.20 3.90
N ALA A 184 11.17 5.75 4.23
CA ALA A 184 10.08 6.63 4.63
C ALA A 184 10.45 7.50 5.85
N GLN A 185 11.24 6.97 6.78
CA GLN A 185 11.70 7.73 7.94
C GLN A 185 12.61 8.90 7.55
N ALA A 186 13.52 8.70 6.60
CA ALA A 186 14.37 9.77 6.07
C ALA A 186 13.56 10.77 5.22
N GLY A 187 12.49 10.32 4.58
CA GLY A 187 11.61 11.14 3.75
C GLY A 187 10.51 11.89 4.48
N ILE A 188 10.43 11.83 5.82
CA ILE A 188 9.39 12.50 6.62
C ILE A 188 9.17 13.97 6.20
N PRO A 189 10.19 14.80 5.94
CA PRO A 189 9.96 16.19 5.54
C PRO A 189 9.10 16.32 4.29
N LEU A 190 9.44 15.62 3.21
CA LEU A 190 8.66 15.67 1.96
C LEU A 190 7.31 14.96 2.11
N LEU A 191 7.26 13.83 2.83
CA LEU A 191 6.01 13.13 3.08
C LEU A 191 4.98 14.03 3.77
N LYS A 192 5.41 14.83 4.77
CA LYS A 192 4.55 15.79 5.44
C LYS A 192 4.03 16.86 4.48
N GLU A 193 4.91 17.46 3.67
CA GLU A 193 4.51 18.44 2.66
C GLU A 193 3.49 17.86 1.66
N LEU A 194 3.70 16.61 1.21
CA LEU A 194 2.78 15.95 0.30
C LEU A 194 1.41 15.66 0.94
N VAL A 195 1.38 15.28 2.22
CA VAL A 195 0.12 15.12 2.97
C VAL A 195 -0.64 16.44 3.07
N GLU A 196 0.07 17.53 3.40
CA GLU A 196 -0.50 18.87 3.47
C GLU A 196 -1.02 19.33 2.08
N GLN A 197 -0.23 19.14 1.02
CA GLN A 197 -0.63 19.47 -0.36
C GLN A 197 -1.80 18.62 -0.84
N ALA A 198 -1.81 17.32 -0.53
CA ALA A 198 -2.91 16.42 -0.91
C ALA A 198 -4.26 16.90 -0.33
N ALA A 199 -4.27 17.45 0.87
CA ALA A 199 -5.46 18.03 1.52
C ALA A 199 -6.68 17.08 1.47
N GLY A 200 -6.46 15.77 1.61
CA GLY A 200 -7.49 14.73 1.56
C GLY A 200 -8.01 14.37 0.17
N ARG A 201 -7.47 14.96 -0.91
CA ARG A 201 -7.87 14.65 -2.29
C ARG A 201 -7.32 13.32 -2.80
N ILE A 202 -6.21 12.87 -2.23
CA ILE A 202 -5.52 11.60 -2.47
C ILE A 202 -4.82 11.17 -1.19
N VAL A 203 -4.69 9.88 -0.95
CA VAL A 203 -3.99 9.37 0.23
C VAL A 203 -2.49 9.30 -0.04
N ILE A 204 -1.68 9.89 0.83
CA ILE A 204 -0.23 9.67 0.84
C ILE A 204 0.06 8.52 1.82
N MET A 205 0.63 7.44 1.31
CA MET A 205 0.95 6.23 2.06
C MET A 205 2.47 6.07 2.14
N PRO A 206 3.10 6.42 3.28
CA PRO A 206 4.53 6.20 3.48
C PRO A 206 4.89 4.72 3.40
N GLY A 207 5.97 4.39 2.69
CA GLY A 207 6.51 3.03 2.57
C GLY A 207 8.00 3.03 2.33
N CYS A 208 8.63 1.86 2.42
CA CYS A 208 10.07 1.61 2.42
C CYS A 208 10.73 1.77 3.79
N GLY A 209 11.24 0.66 4.31
CA GLY A 209 11.93 0.61 5.60
C GLY A 209 11.01 0.83 6.82
N VAL A 210 9.71 0.59 6.65
CA VAL A 210 8.74 0.65 7.74
C VAL A 210 8.77 -0.66 8.54
N SER A 211 8.74 -0.51 9.87
CA SER A 211 8.72 -1.59 10.86
C SER A 211 7.96 -1.14 12.11
N SER A 212 7.73 -2.07 13.05
CA SER A 212 7.13 -1.77 14.35
C SER A 212 7.89 -0.70 15.15
N ALA A 213 9.19 -0.56 14.92
CA ALA A 213 10.03 0.43 15.60
C ALA A 213 9.80 1.87 15.13
N ASN A 214 9.27 2.10 13.92
CA ASN A 214 9.19 3.45 13.34
C ASN A 214 7.81 3.83 12.76
N ALA A 215 6.89 2.89 12.60
CA ALA A 215 5.60 3.14 11.95
C ALA A 215 4.80 4.26 12.63
N ALA A 216 4.67 4.21 13.96
CA ALA A 216 3.99 5.24 14.73
C ALA A 216 4.63 6.63 14.57
N THR A 217 5.96 6.69 14.63
CA THR A 217 6.73 7.94 14.45
C THR A 217 6.50 8.55 13.08
N ILE A 218 6.54 7.72 12.01
CA ILE A 218 6.31 8.18 10.63
C ILE A 218 4.90 8.75 10.49
N LEU A 219 3.87 8.01 10.94
CA LEU A 219 2.48 8.46 10.85
C LEU A 219 2.24 9.75 11.64
N GLN A 220 2.77 9.84 12.86
CA GLN A 220 2.64 11.03 13.70
C GLN A 220 3.31 12.25 13.08
N ALA A 221 4.53 12.09 12.56
CA ALA A 221 5.31 13.19 12.01
C ALA A 221 4.77 13.70 10.68
N THR A 222 4.20 12.84 9.86
CA THR A 222 3.70 13.18 8.51
C THR A 222 2.23 13.56 8.50
N GLY A 223 1.43 13.08 9.46
CA GLY A 223 -0.02 13.18 9.43
C GLY A 223 -0.70 12.20 8.48
N ALA A 224 0.06 11.25 7.89
CA ALA A 224 -0.50 10.21 7.05
C ALA A 224 -1.45 9.28 7.83
N THR A 225 -2.47 8.76 7.15
CA THR A 225 -3.47 7.86 7.73
C THR A 225 -3.27 6.40 7.32
N GLU A 226 -2.43 6.15 6.33
CA GLU A 226 -2.10 4.82 5.84
C GLU A 226 -0.59 4.64 5.82
N ILE A 227 -0.12 3.40 5.97
CA ILE A 227 1.30 3.06 5.94
C ILE A 227 1.51 1.70 5.29
N HIS A 228 2.61 1.55 4.57
CA HIS A 228 2.97 0.34 3.85
C HIS A 228 4.23 -0.28 4.42
N ALA A 229 4.19 -1.60 4.70
CA ALA A 229 5.32 -2.34 5.22
C ALA A 229 5.45 -3.71 4.54
N SER A 230 6.63 -4.31 4.58
CA SER A 230 6.83 -5.68 4.10
C SER A 230 6.84 -6.71 5.22
N ALA A 231 7.22 -6.32 6.44
CA ALA A 231 7.24 -7.17 7.65
C ALA A 231 7.82 -8.58 7.39
N ARG A 232 8.95 -8.67 6.64
CA ARG A 232 9.47 -9.95 6.12
C ARG A 232 10.52 -10.56 7.02
N LYS A 233 10.47 -11.92 7.11
CA LYS A 233 11.54 -12.76 7.65
C LYS A 233 12.05 -13.75 6.62
N SER A 234 13.26 -14.29 6.84
CA SER A 234 13.80 -15.39 6.03
C SER A 234 13.24 -16.72 6.54
N VAL A 235 12.77 -17.55 5.62
CA VAL A 235 12.26 -18.91 5.88
C VAL A 235 13.08 -19.87 5.04
N GLY A 236 13.70 -20.88 5.70
CA GLY A 236 14.48 -21.91 5.04
C GLY A 236 13.64 -22.86 4.19
N SER A 237 14.24 -23.40 3.14
CA SER A 237 13.63 -24.43 2.32
C SER A 237 13.51 -25.76 3.07
N GLY A 238 12.41 -26.48 2.84
CA GLY A 238 12.22 -27.86 3.25
C GLY A 238 12.95 -28.89 2.38
N MET A 239 13.65 -28.47 1.30
CA MET A 239 14.39 -29.41 0.45
C MET A 239 15.56 -30.04 1.22
N GLN A 240 15.62 -31.37 1.20
CA GLN A 240 16.70 -32.15 1.83
C GLN A 240 17.95 -32.19 0.94
N PHE A 241 17.74 -32.39 -0.37
CA PHE A 241 18.83 -32.40 -1.33
C PHE A 241 19.21 -30.98 -1.73
N ARG A 242 20.52 -30.70 -1.71
CA ARG A 242 21.10 -29.41 -2.15
C ARG A 242 22.22 -29.68 -3.12
N HIS A 243 22.09 -29.17 -4.35
CA HIS A 243 23.16 -29.25 -5.34
C HIS A 243 24.17 -28.13 -5.08
N SER A 244 25.45 -28.48 -4.91
CA SER A 244 26.52 -27.50 -4.78
C SER A 244 27.02 -27.05 -6.16
N GLY A 245 27.25 -25.73 -6.32
CA GLY A 245 27.87 -25.19 -7.55
C GLY A 245 26.92 -24.92 -8.71
N VAL A 246 25.60 -24.98 -8.49
CA VAL A 246 24.59 -24.54 -9.48
C VAL A 246 23.72 -23.44 -8.84
N SER A 247 23.58 -22.34 -9.55
CA SER A 247 22.70 -21.22 -9.20
C SER A 247 21.75 -20.96 -10.36
N MET A 248 20.46 -20.75 -10.05
CA MET A 248 19.41 -20.50 -11.05
C MET A 248 19.15 -19.02 -11.29
N GLY A 249 19.71 -18.13 -10.46
CA GLY A 249 19.49 -16.70 -10.57
C GLY A 249 20.71 -15.90 -10.13
N ASN A 250 20.55 -14.95 -9.23
CA ASN A 250 21.66 -14.18 -8.67
C ASN A 250 22.56 -15.10 -7.83
N PRO A 251 23.85 -15.24 -8.15
CA PRO A 251 24.79 -16.08 -7.40
C PRO A 251 24.91 -15.74 -5.91
N ASP A 252 24.58 -14.49 -5.53
CA ASP A 252 24.63 -14.02 -4.15
C ASP A 252 23.32 -14.33 -3.37
N SER A 253 22.30 -14.90 -4.03
CA SER A 253 21.03 -15.28 -3.38
C SER A 253 21.11 -16.72 -2.86
N ASP A 254 20.58 -16.91 -1.62
CA ASP A 254 20.36 -18.27 -1.09
C ASP A 254 19.07 -18.86 -1.69
N GLU A 255 19.20 -19.78 -2.64
CA GLU A 255 18.08 -20.48 -3.28
C GLU A 255 17.32 -21.41 -2.32
N PHE A 256 17.86 -21.68 -1.15
CA PHE A 256 17.26 -22.48 -0.11
C PHE A 256 16.64 -21.65 1.02
N ALA A 257 16.44 -20.35 0.76
CA ALA A 257 15.69 -19.46 1.63
C ALA A 257 14.76 -18.56 0.82
N ARG A 258 13.60 -18.25 1.37
CA ARG A 258 12.67 -17.29 0.80
C ARG A 258 12.26 -16.26 1.84
N LYS A 259 11.81 -15.10 1.39
CA LYS A 259 11.29 -14.04 2.25
C LYS A 259 9.77 -14.15 2.34
N GLU A 260 9.25 -14.35 3.55
CA GLU A 260 7.83 -14.43 3.86
C GLU A 260 7.44 -13.39 4.89
N THR A 261 6.17 -13.00 4.91
CA THR A 261 5.64 -12.08 5.93
C THR A 261 5.69 -12.73 7.31
N ASP A 262 6.17 -11.99 8.31
CA ASP A 262 6.17 -12.41 9.71
C ASP A 262 4.92 -11.89 10.42
N VAL A 263 4.04 -12.79 10.81
CA VAL A 263 2.79 -12.47 11.53
C VAL A 263 3.03 -11.67 12.82
N ASN A 264 4.15 -11.91 13.50
CA ASN A 264 4.46 -11.19 14.75
C ASN A 264 4.88 -9.75 14.48
N GLU A 265 5.67 -9.50 13.42
CA GLU A 265 6.02 -8.14 13.03
C GLU A 265 4.79 -7.37 12.50
N VAL A 266 3.91 -8.03 11.73
CA VAL A 266 2.64 -7.39 11.31
C VAL A 266 1.83 -6.97 12.53
N ARG A 267 1.66 -7.86 13.52
CA ARG A 267 0.94 -7.56 14.77
C ARG A 267 1.59 -6.42 15.53
N ALA A 268 2.91 -6.44 15.68
CA ALA A 268 3.64 -5.38 16.36
C ALA A 268 3.50 -4.02 15.66
N ILE A 269 3.47 -3.99 14.31
CA ILE A 269 3.17 -2.75 13.57
C ILE A 269 1.75 -2.29 13.85
N VAL A 270 0.75 -3.19 13.75
CA VAL A 270 -0.66 -2.87 14.02
C VAL A 270 -0.81 -2.29 15.42
N ASP A 271 -0.25 -2.95 16.45
CA ASP A 271 -0.33 -2.50 17.83
C ASP A 271 0.34 -1.13 18.05
N SER A 272 1.39 -0.81 17.29
CA SER A 272 2.12 0.46 17.39
C SER A 272 1.36 1.66 16.81
N ILE A 273 0.41 1.44 15.87
CA ILE A 273 -0.29 2.51 15.14
C ILE A 273 -1.74 2.72 15.57
N LEU A 274 -2.29 1.81 16.39
CA LEU A 274 -3.61 1.93 17.00
C LEU A 274 -3.58 2.87 18.21
#